data_72f96fbe7edbbecca439a924c2470735
#
_entry.id   72f96fbe7edbbecca439a924c2470735
#
_cell.length_a   1.000
_cell.length_b   1.000
_cell.length_c   1.000
_cell.angle_alpha   90.00
_cell.angle_beta   90.00
_cell.angle_gamma   90.00
#
_symmetry.space_group_name_H-M   'P 1'
#
loop_
_entity.id
_entity.type
_entity.pdbx_description
1 polymer ?
#
loop_
_entity_poly.entity_id
_entity_poly.type
_entity_poly.pdbx_seq_one_letter_code
_entity_poly.pdbx_strand_id
1 'polypeptide(L)'
;MPHIVLPLGISFFTFTQSAYLVDVYRGEAVNSSFAAYCEFVTIFPHLIAGPIINYKEMLPQFLADKTFKIYYDNLAMGISIFAMGLFKKVAIADKLAIWANAAFSHTESLTFLEAWIGALSYTFQLYFDFSGYSEMAIGLGLMFNLKLPINFNSPYQAASIIDFWRRWHMTLGSWVRDYLYIPMGGNRRGEFAKMRNLFVSMMIIGLWHGAGWTFVLWGGTWLGIDG
;
A
#
# COMPACT_ATOMS: atom_id res chain seq x y z
N MET A 1 13.08 -30.49 -1.73
CA MET A 1 13.54 -29.12 -2.03
C MET A 1 13.50 -28.33 -0.74
N PRO A 2 14.51 -27.54 -0.40
CA PRO A 2 14.43 -26.68 0.79
C PRO A 2 13.21 -25.76 0.66
N HIS A 3 12.36 -25.72 1.67
CA HIS A 3 11.27 -24.74 1.75
C HIS A 3 11.90 -23.35 1.97
N ILE A 4 12.05 -22.60 0.89
CA ILE A 4 12.49 -21.19 0.98
C ILE A 4 11.30 -20.40 1.51
N VAL A 5 11.38 -19.99 2.77
CA VAL A 5 10.41 -19.05 3.35
C VAL A 5 10.82 -17.65 2.88
N LEU A 6 9.96 -17.00 2.11
CA LEU A 6 10.19 -15.62 1.71
C LEU A 6 10.23 -14.71 2.94
N PRO A 7 11.20 -13.79 3.04
CA PRO A 7 11.24 -12.83 4.13
C PRO A 7 9.95 -12.02 4.21
N LEU A 8 9.46 -11.80 5.44
CA LEU A 8 8.28 -10.98 5.68
C LEU A 8 8.53 -9.55 5.16
N GLY A 9 7.56 -8.97 4.45
CA GLY A 9 7.66 -7.62 3.89
C GLY A 9 8.53 -7.48 2.65
N ILE A 10 9.07 -8.57 2.06
CA ILE A 10 9.95 -8.52 0.89
C ILE A 10 9.36 -7.73 -0.27
N SER A 11 8.05 -7.80 -0.48
CA SER A 11 7.35 -7.09 -1.56
C SER A 11 7.41 -5.58 -1.36
N PHE A 12 7.12 -5.08 -0.16
CA PHE A 12 7.18 -3.65 0.17
C PHE A 12 8.61 -3.13 0.11
N PHE A 13 9.55 -3.90 0.65
CA PHE A 13 10.97 -3.62 0.51
C PHE A 13 11.38 -3.48 -0.97
N THR A 14 10.93 -4.38 -1.84
CA THR A 14 11.26 -4.35 -3.27
C THR A 14 10.73 -3.10 -3.95
N PHE A 15 9.50 -2.66 -3.65
CA PHE A 15 8.96 -1.39 -4.19
C PHE A 15 9.79 -0.19 -3.77
N THR A 16 10.13 -0.11 -2.50
CA THR A 16 10.93 1.00 -1.96
C THR A 16 12.33 1.03 -2.58
N GLN A 17 13.00 -0.13 -2.71
CA GLN A 17 14.34 -0.22 -3.29
C GLN A 17 14.33 0.02 -4.79
N SER A 18 13.38 -0.52 -5.54
CA SER A 18 13.30 -0.29 -6.99
C SER A 18 13.02 1.19 -7.30
N ALA A 19 12.16 1.86 -6.53
CA ALA A 19 11.96 3.30 -6.64
C ALA A 19 13.26 4.07 -6.41
N TYR A 20 13.98 3.76 -5.33
CA TYR A 20 15.26 4.39 -5.02
C TYR A 20 16.29 4.22 -6.14
N LEU A 21 16.48 3.00 -6.66
CA LEU A 21 17.43 2.72 -7.73
C LEU A 21 17.08 3.46 -9.02
N VAL A 22 15.79 3.53 -9.38
CA VAL A 22 15.33 4.28 -10.55
C VAL A 22 15.55 5.78 -10.35
N ASP A 23 15.28 6.33 -9.17
CA ASP A 23 15.50 7.73 -8.85
C ASP A 23 16.98 8.10 -8.86
N VAL A 24 17.87 7.22 -8.38
CA VAL A 24 19.33 7.40 -8.52
C VAL A 24 19.75 7.39 -9.98
N TYR A 25 19.26 6.44 -10.79
CA TYR A 25 19.56 6.37 -12.22
C TYR A 25 19.10 7.63 -12.98
N ARG A 26 17.96 8.21 -12.59
CA ARG A 26 17.43 9.46 -13.17
C ARG A 26 18.16 10.71 -12.68
N GLY A 27 19.07 10.61 -11.71
CA GLY A 27 19.72 11.75 -11.07
C GLY A 27 18.80 12.55 -10.13
N GLU A 28 17.68 11.97 -9.75
CA GLU A 28 16.67 12.60 -8.89
C GLU A 28 16.93 12.34 -7.38
N ALA A 29 17.64 11.28 -7.05
CA ALA A 29 18.10 10.97 -5.70
C ALA A 29 19.57 11.38 -5.55
N VAL A 30 19.79 12.64 -5.13
CA VAL A 30 21.15 13.24 -5.09
C VAL A 30 21.73 13.20 -3.70
N ASN A 31 23.04 12.86 -3.62
CA ASN A 31 23.93 13.07 -2.45
C ASN A 31 23.43 12.52 -1.11
N SER A 32 23.18 11.24 -1.03
CA SER A 32 22.94 10.59 0.25
C SER A 32 24.22 9.98 0.81
N SER A 33 24.43 10.18 2.10
CA SER A 33 25.41 9.38 2.84
C SER A 33 24.90 7.93 2.95
N PHE A 34 25.81 6.97 3.05
CA PHE A 34 25.45 5.58 3.30
C PHE A 34 24.59 5.42 4.57
N ALA A 35 24.84 6.25 5.59
CA ALA A 35 24.04 6.28 6.81
C ALA A 35 22.57 6.66 6.54
N ALA A 36 22.31 7.71 5.75
CA ALA A 36 20.95 8.12 5.39
C ALA A 36 20.23 7.06 4.54
N TYR A 37 20.95 6.37 3.67
CA TYR A 37 20.40 5.22 2.94
C TYR A 37 20.04 4.08 3.90
N CYS A 38 20.91 3.73 4.84
CA CYS A 38 20.61 2.70 5.85
C CYS A 38 19.39 3.08 6.70
N GLU A 39 19.27 4.34 7.10
CA GLU A 39 18.10 4.84 7.84
C GLU A 39 16.82 4.69 7.02
N PHE A 40 16.85 5.08 5.74
CA PHE A 40 15.72 4.93 4.82
C PHE A 40 15.29 3.47 4.65
N VAL A 41 16.25 2.55 4.54
CA VAL A 41 15.97 1.13 4.35
C VAL A 41 15.44 0.47 5.62
N THR A 42 15.94 0.87 6.79
CA THR A 42 15.66 0.19 8.06
C THR A 42 14.59 0.85 8.92
N ILE A 43 14.04 1.98 8.50
CA ILE A 43 12.97 2.65 9.25
C ILE A 43 11.75 1.75 9.41
N PHE A 44 11.55 1.27 10.65
CA PHE A 44 10.68 0.14 10.95
C PHE A 44 9.18 0.34 10.71
N PRO A 45 8.57 1.55 10.81
CA PRO A 45 7.13 1.68 10.68
C PRO A 45 6.56 1.22 9.33
N HIS A 46 7.36 1.30 8.25
CA HIS A 46 6.88 0.94 6.90
C HIS A 46 7.26 -0.48 6.45
N LEU A 47 8.18 -1.17 7.15
CA LEU A 47 8.91 -2.36 6.64
C LEU A 47 8.01 -3.53 6.21
N ILE A 48 6.93 -3.83 6.92
CA ILE A 48 6.13 -5.04 6.66
C ILE A 48 5.02 -4.79 5.64
N ALA A 49 4.15 -3.83 5.92
CA ALA A 49 2.98 -3.47 5.09
C ALA A 49 2.57 -2.00 5.27
N GLY A 50 3.50 -1.14 5.67
CA GLY A 50 3.27 0.30 5.77
C GLY A 50 3.16 0.98 4.41
N PRO A 51 2.93 2.30 4.38
CA PRO A 51 2.93 3.06 3.14
C PRO A 51 4.26 2.91 2.39
N ILE A 52 4.22 2.78 1.08
CA ILE A 52 5.43 2.80 0.25
C ILE A 52 6.00 4.21 0.31
N ILE A 53 7.21 4.34 0.84
CA ILE A 53 7.89 5.62 1.02
C ILE A 53 8.85 5.89 -0.14
N ASN A 54 9.03 7.17 -0.46
CA ASN A 54 9.98 7.61 -1.46
C ASN A 54 11.20 8.25 -0.78
N TYR A 55 12.40 7.90 -1.23
CA TYR A 55 13.66 8.42 -0.67
C TYR A 55 13.74 9.95 -0.74
N LYS A 56 13.28 10.56 -1.83
CA LYS A 56 13.26 12.03 -2.03
C LYS A 56 12.43 12.76 -0.97
N GLU A 57 11.36 12.14 -0.49
CA GLU A 57 10.46 12.71 0.52
C GLU A 57 10.95 12.47 1.94
N MET A 58 11.65 11.36 2.16
CA MET A 58 12.11 10.96 3.49
C MET A 58 13.45 11.59 3.86
N LEU A 59 14.40 11.71 2.91
CA LEU A 59 15.74 12.23 3.19
C LEU A 59 15.75 13.61 3.86
N PRO A 60 14.98 14.62 3.40
CA PRO A 60 14.95 15.91 4.06
C PRO A 60 14.42 15.85 5.50
N GLN A 61 13.57 14.86 5.79
CA GLN A 61 13.03 14.66 7.13
C GLN A 61 14.07 14.02 8.06
N PHE A 62 14.85 13.05 7.58
CA PHE A 62 15.94 12.44 8.34
C PHE A 62 17.03 13.45 8.70
N LEU A 63 17.34 14.35 7.77
CA LEU A 63 18.35 15.40 7.98
C LEU A 63 17.86 16.59 8.82
N ALA A 64 16.58 16.62 9.17
CA ALA A 64 16.02 17.72 9.93
C ALA A 64 16.32 17.57 11.44
N ASP A 65 16.83 18.62 12.06
CA ASP A 65 17.15 18.64 13.51
C ASP A 65 15.97 18.27 14.40
N LYS A 66 14.74 18.48 13.94
CA LYS A 66 13.52 18.15 14.67
C LYS A 66 13.28 16.66 14.84
N THR A 67 13.81 15.82 13.93
CA THR A 67 13.54 14.37 13.91
C THR A 67 14.05 13.68 15.17
N PHE A 68 15.09 14.21 15.79
CA PHE A 68 15.67 13.68 17.02
C PHE A 68 15.22 14.41 18.31
N LYS A 69 14.19 15.27 18.21
CA LYS A 69 13.64 16.01 19.36
C LYS A 69 12.25 15.51 19.71
N ILE A 70 11.90 15.57 20.98
CA ILE A 70 10.54 15.23 21.42
C ILE A 70 9.63 16.45 21.21
N TYR A 71 8.62 16.28 20.39
CA TYR A 71 7.53 17.23 20.22
C TYR A 71 6.25 16.61 20.77
N TYR A 72 5.75 17.13 21.87
CA TYR A 72 4.60 16.56 22.58
C TYR A 72 3.33 16.51 21.72
N ASP A 73 3.09 17.52 20.85
CA ASP A 73 1.96 17.54 19.94
C ASP A 73 2.03 16.40 18.92
N ASN A 74 3.19 16.17 18.33
CA ASN A 74 3.40 15.07 17.39
C ASN A 74 3.34 13.70 18.10
N LEU A 75 3.84 13.63 19.33
CA LEU A 75 3.75 12.42 20.15
C LEU A 75 2.29 12.09 20.48
N ALA A 76 1.52 13.08 20.97
CA ALA A 76 0.11 12.90 21.31
C ALA A 76 -0.72 12.52 20.07
N MET A 77 -0.52 13.20 18.95
CA MET A 77 -1.19 12.89 17.69
C MET A 77 -0.78 11.51 17.17
N GLY A 78 0.50 11.17 17.22
CA GLY A 78 1.03 9.88 16.80
C GLY A 78 0.44 8.72 17.61
N ILE A 79 0.37 8.85 18.94
CA ILE A 79 -0.29 7.88 19.83
C ILE A 79 -1.77 7.74 19.47
N SER A 80 -2.47 8.84 19.23
CA SER A 80 -3.89 8.83 18.88
C SER A 80 -4.14 8.10 17.55
N ILE A 81 -3.36 8.39 16.51
CA ILE A 81 -3.46 7.72 15.22
C ILE A 81 -3.11 6.24 15.34
N PHE A 82 -2.06 5.91 16.08
CA PHE A 82 -1.67 4.53 16.35
C PHE A 82 -2.79 3.75 17.04
N ALA A 83 -3.40 4.33 18.08
CA ALA A 83 -4.50 3.71 18.81
C ALA A 83 -5.73 3.49 17.92
N MET A 84 -6.06 4.43 17.04
CA MET A 84 -7.15 4.26 16.06
C MET A 84 -6.83 3.14 15.07
N GLY A 85 -5.62 3.08 14.54
CA GLY A 85 -5.18 2.00 13.66
C GLY A 85 -5.23 0.63 14.35
N LEU A 86 -4.74 0.55 15.57
CA LEU A 86 -4.79 -0.68 16.40
C LEU A 86 -6.23 -1.12 16.68
N PHE A 87 -7.12 -0.18 16.98
CA PHE A 87 -8.55 -0.47 17.16
C PHE A 87 -9.16 -1.05 15.87
N LYS A 88 -8.89 -0.46 14.70
CA LYS A 88 -9.35 -0.98 13.41
C LYS A 88 -8.87 -2.42 13.19
N LYS A 89 -7.61 -2.70 13.48
CA LYS A 89 -7.02 -4.03 13.31
C LYS A 89 -7.64 -5.04 14.28
N VAL A 90 -7.58 -4.79 15.57
CA VAL A 90 -7.90 -5.80 16.61
C VAL A 90 -9.41 -5.90 16.88
N ALA A 91 -10.10 -4.76 16.93
CA ALA A 91 -11.51 -4.75 17.29
C ALA A 91 -12.46 -4.95 16.10
N ILE A 92 -12.04 -4.59 14.89
CA ILE A 92 -12.89 -4.69 13.70
C ILE A 92 -12.37 -5.80 12.77
N ALA A 93 -11.17 -5.66 12.20
CA ALA A 93 -10.68 -6.57 11.16
C ALA A 93 -10.56 -8.02 11.65
N ASP A 94 -9.92 -8.25 12.80
CA ASP A 94 -9.73 -9.60 13.35
C ASP A 94 -11.05 -10.27 13.74
N LYS A 95 -12.08 -9.50 14.11
CA LYS A 95 -13.43 -10.04 14.37
C LYS A 95 -14.15 -10.41 13.08
N LEU A 96 -14.04 -9.57 12.06
CA LEU A 96 -14.62 -9.86 10.73
C LEU A 96 -13.93 -11.04 10.05
N ALA A 97 -12.63 -11.24 10.31
CA ALA A 97 -11.87 -12.39 9.80
C ALA A 97 -12.49 -13.74 10.17
N ILE A 98 -13.11 -13.84 11.35
CA ILE A 98 -13.76 -15.09 11.81
C ILE A 98 -14.89 -15.47 10.83
N TRP A 99 -15.76 -14.51 10.49
CA TRP A 99 -16.88 -14.73 9.57
C TRP A 99 -16.43 -14.93 8.14
N ALA A 100 -15.48 -14.13 7.67
CA ALA A 100 -14.89 -14.26 6.35
C ALA A 100 -14.27 -15.66 6.17
N ASN A 101 -13.39 -16.07 7.09
CA ASN A 101 -12.71 -17.36 7.01
C ASN A 101 -13.70 -18.52 7.07
N ALA A 102 -14.74 -18.47 7.91
CA ALA A 102 -15.76 -19.51 7.98
C ALA A 102 -16.50 -19.65 6.63
N ALA A 103 -16.90 -18.55 6.01
CA ALA A 103 -17.56 -18.56 4.71
C ALA A 103 -16.65 -19.11 3.60
N PHE A 104 -15.41 -18.63 3.51
CA PHE A 104 -14.47 -19.08 2.46
C PHE A 104 -13.97 -20.52 2.65
N SER A 105 -14.08 -21.09 3.86
CA SER A 105 -13.75 -22.50 4.12
C SER A 105 -14.83 -23.48 3.66
N HIS A 106 -16.07 -23.02 3.45
CA HIS A 106 -17.23 -23.87 3.15
C HIS A 106 -18.06 -23.36 1.96
N THR A 107 -17.41 -22.87 0.93
CA THR A 107 -18.03 -22.19 -0.23
C THR A 107 -19.11 -23.04 -0.93
N GLU A 108 -19.02 -24.39 -0.87
CA GLU A 108 -19.94 -25.28 -1.57
C GLU A 108 -21.30 -25.44 -0.86
N SER A 109 -21.41 -25.07 0.41
CA SER A 109 -22.60 -25.30 1.25
C SER A 109 -23.25 -24.01 1.77
N LEU A 110 -22.79 -22.83 1.33
CA LEU A 110 -23.31 -21.55 1.82
C LEU A 110 -24.72 -21.29 1.34
N THR A 111 -25.57 -20.85 2.26
CA THR A 111 -26.83 -20.18 1.90
C THR A 111 -26.56 -18.78 1.32
N PHE A 112 -27.54 -18.22 0.65
CA PHE A 112 -27.44 -16.84 0.11
C PHE A 112 -27.03 -15.81 1.17
N LEU A 113 -27.61 -15.90 2.37
CA LEU A 113 -27.31 -14.96 3.46
C LEU A 113 -25.87 -15.14 3.97
N GLU A 114 -25.43 -16.37 4.17
CA GLU A 114 -24.05 -16.67 4.60
C GLU A 114 -23.02 -16.21 3.59
N ALA A 115 -23.30 -16.38 2.29
CA ALA A 115 -22.43 -15.87 1.22
C ALA A 115 -22.28 -14.34 1.27
N TRP A 116 -23.37 -13.61 1.49
CA TRP A 116 -23.33 -12.15 1.66
C TRP A 116 -22.60 -11.72 2.93
N ILE A 117 -22.84 -12.39 4.06
CA ILE A 117 -22.12 -12.12 5.32
C ILE A 117 -20.62 -12.35 5.12
N GLY A 118 -20.24 -13.46 4.47
CA GLY A 118 -18.84 -13.76 4.16
C GLY A 118 -18.19 -12.71 3.27
N ALA A 119 -18.83 -12.32 2.18
CA ALA A 119 -18.32 -11.34 1.23
C ALA A 119 -18.16 -9.94 1.87
N LEU A 120 -19.16 -9.47 2.60
CA LEU A 120 -19.10 -8.18 3.30
C LEU A 120 -18.06 -8.21 4.43
N SER A 121 -18.00 -9.30 5.20
CA SER A 121 -16.99 -9.46 6.25
C SER A 121 -15.59 -9.42 5.68
N TYR A 122 -15.32 -10.10 4.56
CA TYR A 122 -14.02 -10.06 3.88
C TYR A 122 -13.70 -8.65 3.36
N THR A 123 -14.67 -7.98 2.75
CA THR A 123 -14.52 -6.62 2.22
C THR A 123 -14.09 -5.63 3.31
N PHE A 124 -14.79 -5.63 4.44
CA PHE A 124 -14.44 -4.75 5.56
C PHE A 124 -13.18 -5.21 6.30
N GLN A 125 -12.99 -6.53 6.47
CA GLN A 125 -11.76 -7.07 7.04
C GLN A 125 -10.54 -6.56 6.28
N LEU A 126 -10.51 -6.71 4.96
CA LEU A 126 -9.38 -6.29 4.10
C LEU A 126 -9.07 -4.80 4.28
N TYR A 127 -10.11 -3.97 4.29
CA TYR A 127 -9.94 -2.53 4.46
C TYR A 127 -9.44 -2.16 5.86
N PHE A 128 -10.10 -2.65 6.90
CA PHE A 128 -9.73 -2.26 8.27
C PHE A 128 -8.41 -2.87 8.72
N ASP A 129 -8.04 -4.04 8.22
CA ASP A 129 -6.74 -4.66 8.46
C ASP A 129 -5.62 -3.80 7.86
N PHE A 130 -5.71 -3.50 6.59
CA PHE A 130 -4.65 -2.77 5.89
C PHE A 130 -4.64 -1.27 6.22
N SER A 131 -5.79 -0.62 6.31
CA SER A 131 -5.84 0.79 6.74
C SER A 131 -5.41 0.96 8.19
N GLY A 132 -5.78 0.02 9.07
CA GLY A 132 -5.32 0.01 10.47
C GLY A 132 -3.81 -0.12 10.58
N TYR A 133 -3.20 -1.03 9.83
CA TYR A 133 -1.75 -1.16 9.79
C TYR A 133 -1.08 0.12 9.26
N SER A 134 -1.60 0.70 8.17
CA SER A 134 -1.07 1.95 7.61
C SER A 134 -1.17 3.12 8.59
N GLU A 135 -2.26 3.23 9.33
CA GLU A 135 -2.42 4.26 10.36
C GLU A 135 -1.47 4.03 11.55
N MET A 136 -1.29 2.78 12.00
CA MET A 136 -0.27 2.49 13.02
C MET A 136 1.12 2.91 12.56
N ALA A 137 1.48 2.64 11.30
CA ALA A 137 2.76 3.07 10.73
C ALA A 137 2.89 4.60 10.70
N ILE A 138 1.85 5.32 10.25
CA ILE A 138 1.82 6.79 10.23
C ILE A 138 1.95 7.36 11.65
N GLY A 139 1.20 6.80 12.60
CA GLY A 139 1.27 7.19 14.01
C GLY A 139 2.67 7.02 14.59
N LEU A 140 3.30 5.86 14.36
CA LEU A 140 4.69 5.62 14.76
C LEU A 140 5.66 6.59 14.11
N GLY A 141 5.56 6.81 12.79
CA GLY A 141 6.39 7.79 12.10
C GLY A 141 6.27 9.18 12.74
N LEU A 142 5.04 9.61 13.03
CA LEU A 142 4.79 10.93 13.61
C LEU A 142 5.37 11.08 15.03
N MET A 143 5.39 10.01 15.83
CA MET A 143 6.06 10.02 17.14
C MET A 143 7.56 10.34 17.03
N PHE A 144 8.17 10.02 15.88
CA PHE A 144 9.56 10.38 15.54
C PHE A 144 9.67 11.66 14.68
N ASN A 145 8.60 12.45 14.58
CA ASN A 145 8.48 13.63 13.72
C ASN A 145 8.64 13.37 12.23
N LEU A 146 8.42 12.12 11.80
CA LEU A 146 8.43 11.69 10.41
C LEU A 146 7.01 11.64 9.87
N LYS A 147 6.76 12.32 8.76
CA LYS A 147 5.48 12.30 8.06
C LYS A 147 5.52 11.22 6.99
N LEU A 148 4.89 10.09 7.24
CA LEU A 148 4.67 9.06 6.25
C LEU A 148 3.47 9.42 5.36
N PRO A 149 3.45 8.98 4.09
CA PRO A 149 2.34 9.27 3.18
C PRO A 149 1.07 8.52 3.60
N ILE A 150 -0.09 9.12 3.29
CA ILE A 150 -1.40 8.51 3.54
C ILE A 150 -1.64 7.42 2.49
N ASN A 151 -2.10 6.26 2.93
CA ASN A 151 -2.34 5.12 2.06
C ASN A 151 -3.84 4.89 1.73
N PHE A 152 -4.75 5.38 2.57
CA PHE A 152 -6.19 5.25 2.39
C PHE A 152 -6.91 6.56 2.68
N ASN A 153 -7.89 6.91 1.82
CA ASN A 153 -8.75 8.08 1.99
C ASN A 153 -10.23 7.71 1.82
N SER A 154 -10.80 6.98 2.79
CA SER A 154 -12.20 6.55 2.78
C SER A 154 -12.65 5.95 1.44
N PRO A 155 -12.02 4.88 0.94
CA PRO A 155 -12.25 4.38 -0.42
C PRO A 155 -13.69 3.91 -0.67
N TYR A 156 -14.40 3.43 0.35
CA TYR A 156 -15.80 3.00 0.20
C TYR A 156 -16.82 4.14 0.12
N GLN A 157 -16.36 5.40 0.24
CA GLN A 157 -17.17 6.60 -0.05
C GLN A 157 -16.98 7.09 -1.49
N ALA A 158 -16.23 6.37 -2.31
CA ALA A 158 -15.99 6.74 -3.69
C ALA A 158 -17.27 6.73 -4.52
N ALA A 159 -17.44 7.75 -5.36
CA ALA A 159 -18.58 7.88 -6.27
C ALA A 159 -18.40 7.10 -7.59
N SER A 160 -17.17 6.64 -7.87
CA SER A 160 -16.83 5.85 -9.05
C SER A 160 -15.67 4.90 -8.73
N ILE A 161 -15.45 3.91 -9.60
CA ILE A 161 -14.31 3.00 -9.45
C ILE A 161 -12.97 3.73 -9.63
N ILE A 162 -12.92 4.75 -10.47
CA ILE A 162 -11.73 5.61 -10.64
C ILE A 162 -11.43 6.34 -9.33
N ASP A 163 -12.46 6.91 -8.70
CA ASP A 163 -12.34 7.58 -7.40
C ASP A 163 -11.95 6.58 -6.30
N PHE A 164 -12.48 5.35 -6.34
CA PHE A 164 -12.07 4.27 -5.43
C PHE A 164 -10.57 4.02 -5.48
N TRP A 165 -9.99 3.80 -6.67
CA TRP A 165 -8.55 3.56 -6.82
C TRP A 165 -7.67 4.76 -6.46
N ARG A 166 -8.18 5.98 -6.57
CA ARG A 166 -7.50 7.19 -6.07
C ARG A 166 -7.45 7.29 -4.55
N ARG A 167 -8.26 6.50 -3.85
CA ARG A 167 -8.39 6.49 -2.39
C ARG A 167 -7.89 5.21 -1.74
N TRP A 168 -7.73 4.14 -2.52
CA TRP A 168 -7.26 2.83 -2.08
C TRP A 168 -5.79 2.66 -2.38
N HIS A 169 -5.00 2.27 -1.37
CA HIS A 169 -3.55 1.97 -1.49
C HIS A 169 -2.81 3.04 -2.32
N MET A 170 -2.99 4.29 -1.93
CA MET A 170 -2.57 5.48 -2.69
C MET A 170 -1.08 5.48 -3.00
N THR A 171 -0.25 4.97 -2.08
CA THR A 171 1.21 4.90 -2.26
C THR A 171 1.62 3.90 -3.34
N LEU A 172 0.92 2.75 -3.45
CA LEU A 172 1.10 1.81 -4.55
C LEU A 172 0.62 2.43 -5.87
N GLY A 173 -0.53 3.10 -5.88
CA GLY A 173 -1.03 3.81 -7.05
C GLY A 173 -0.04 4.83 -7.58
N SER A 174 0.57 5.63 -6.70
CA SER A 174 1.63 6.58 -7.05
C SER A 174 2.87 5.87 -7.59
N TRP A 175 3.31 4.79 -6.96
CA TRP A 175 4.45 4.01 -7.44
C TRP A 175 4.20 3.46 -8.85
N VAL A 176 3.04 2.84 -9.10
CA VAL A 176 2.66 2.32 -10.42
C VAL A 176 2.65 3.42 -11.47
N ARG A 177 2.07 4.58 -11.14
CA ARG A 177 2.03 5.74 -12.03
C ARG A 177 3.45 6.20 -12.41
N ASP A 178 4.32 6.38 -11.42
CA ASP A 178 5.60 7.08 -11.59
C ASP A 178 6.71 6.16 -12.13
N TYR A 179 6.64 4.86 -11.84
CA TYR A 179 7.68 3.88 -12.20
C TYR A 179 7.26 2.88 -13.28
N LEU A 180 5.98 2.75 -13.60
CA LEU A 180 5.48 1.91 -14.69
C LEU A 180 4.76 2.71 -15.77
N TYR A 181 3.65 3.36 -15.41
CA TYR A 181 2.74 3.96 -16.37
C TYR A 181 3.37 5.14 -17.13
N ILE A 182 3.96 6.11 -16.43
CA ILE A 182 4.61 7.28 -17.05
C ILE A 182 5.82 6.88 -17.90
N PRO A 183 6.73 5.99 -17.48
CA PRO A 183 7.84 5.54 -18.31
C PRO A 183 7.42 4.83 -19.60
N MET A 184 6.28 4.12 -19.61
CA MET A 184 5.72 3.51 -20.83
C MET A 184 5.10 4.53 -21.80
N GLY A 185 5.09 5.81 -21.44
CA GLY A 185 4.53 6.91 -22.24
C GLY A 185 3.25 7.52 -21.66
N GLY A 186 2.69 6.93 -20.60
CA GLY A 186 1.47 7.44 -19.96
C GLY A 186 0.31 7.59 -20.94
N ASN A 187 -0.34 8.75 -20.92
CA ASN A 187 -1.45 9.11 -21.82
C ASN A 187 -1.01 9.95 -23.04
N ARG A 188 0.30 10.13 -23.28
CA ARG A 188 0.83 11.08 -24.28
C ARG A 188 0.77 10.59 -25.73
N ARG A 189 0.51 9.29 -25.97
CA ARG A 189 0.61 8.65 -27.29
C ARG A 189 -0.76 8.19 -27.82
N GLY A 190 -1.84 8.88 -27.44
CA GLY A 190 -3.22 8.57 -27.86
C GLY A 190 -3.91 7.50 -27.00
N GLU A 191 -5.20 7.32 -27.21
CA GLU A 191 -6.07 6.46 -26.38
C GLU A 191 -5.65 4.99 -26.38
N PHE A 192 -5.26 4.44 -27.54
CA PHE A 192 -4.80 3.05 -27.60
C PHE A 192 -3.54 2.81 -26.74
N ALA A 193 -2.58 3.73 -26.78
CA ALA A 193 -1.36 3.64 -25.97
C ALA A 193 -1.68 3.81 -24.47
N LYS A 194 -2.59 4.71 -24.12
CA LYS A 194 -3.10 4.89 -22.75
C LYS A 194 -3.69 3.59 -22.23
N MET A 195 -4.62 2.97 -22.96
CA MET A 195 -5.28 1.73 -22.57
C MET A 195 -4.29 0.57 -22.43
N ARG A 196 -3.37 0.42 -23.40
CA ARG A 196 -2.30 -0.58 -23.32
C ARG A 196 -1.43 -0.38 -22.08
N ASN A 197 -0.99 0.85 -21.79
CA ASN A 197 -0.12 1.15 -20.66
C ASN A 197 -0.83 0.88 -19.33
N LEU A 198 -2.11 1.24 -19.22
CA LEU A 198 -2.94 0.93 -18.06
C LEU A 198 -3.07 -0.58 -17.88
N PHE A 199 -3.41 -1.31 -18.95
CA PHE A 199 -3.52 -2.77 -18.94
C PHE A 199 -2.25 -3.45 -18.44
N VAL A 200 -1.11 -3.11 -19.04
CA VAL A 200 0.18 -3.70 -18.64
C VAL A 200 0.49 -3.38 -17.19
N SER A 201 0.22 -2.16 -16.72
CA SER A 201 0.43 -1.78 -15.32
C SER A 201 -0.45 -2.62 -14.38
N MET A 202 -1.72 -2.79 -14.70
CA MET A 202 -2.65 -3.57 -13.88
C MET A 202 -2.33 -5.07 -13.92
N MET A 203 -1.88 -5.61 -15.05
CA MET A 203 -1.42 -7.00 -15.15
C MET A 203 -0.19 -7.25 -14.28
N ILE A 204 0.78 -6.34 -14.26
CA ILE A 204 1.97 -6.42 -13.41
C ILE A 204 1.57 -6.41 -11.93
N ILE A 205 0.64 -5.53 -11.54
CA ILE A 205 0.14 -5.47 -10.17
C ILE A 205 -0.65 -6.73 -9.81
N GLY A 206 -1.48 -7.24 -10.72
CA GLY A 206 -2.17 -8.52 -10.52
C GLY A 206 -1.17 -9.67 -10.27
N LEU A 207 -0.15 -9.80 -11.10
CA LEU A 207 0.91 -10.80 -10.94
C LEU A 207 1.69 -10.63 -9.63
N TRP A 208 1.89 -9.39 -9.17
CA TRP A 208 2.53 -9.12 -7.89
C TRP A 208 1.67 -9.59 -6.70
N HIS A 209 0.35 -9.48 -6.78
CA HIS A 209 -0.57 -9.98 -5.74
C HIS A 209 -0.52 -11.51 -5.59
N GLY A 210 -0.14 -12.23 -6.64
CA GLY A 210 0.02 -13.69 -6.58
C GLY A 210 0.37 -14.31 -7.94
N ALA A 211 1.19 -15.35 -7.92
CA ALA A 211 1.67 -16.06 -9.11
C ALA A 211 0.60 -17.02 -9.71
N GLY A 212 -0.68 -16.66 -9.62
CA GLY A 212 -1.81 -17.45 -10.14
C GLY A 212 -2.55 -16.71 -11.26
N TRP A 213 -3.11 -17.47 -12.20
CA TRP A 213 -3.92 -16.92 -13.29
C TRP A 213 -5.11 -16.09 -12.80
N THR A 214 -5.68 -16.42 -11.63
CA THR A 214 -6.76 -15.64 -11.00
C THR A 214 -6.35 -14.21 -10.70
N PHE A 215 -5.13 -13.98 -10.24
CA PHE A 215 -4.60 -12.65 -9.97
C PHE A 215 -4.28 -11.87 -11.25
N VAL A 216 -3.78 -12.57 -12.27
CA VAL A 216 -3.52 -11.98 -13.59
C VAL A 216 -4.82 -11.54 -14.25
N LEU A 217 -5.84 -12.41 -14.24
CA LEU A 217 -7.17 -12.07 -14.75
C LEU A 217 -7.82 -10.93 -13.95
N TRP A 218 -7.70 -10.96 -12.61
CA TRP A 218 -8.15 -9.87 -11.75
C TRP A 218 -7.54 -8.52 -12.17
N GLY A 219 -6.22 -8.46 -12.37
CA GLY A 219 -5.56 -7.25 -12.90
C GLY A 219 -6.11 -6.80 -14.25
N GLY A 220 -6.40 -7.76 -15.16
CA GLY A 220 -6.92 -7.48 -16.49
C GLY A 220 -8.38 -7.00 -16.55
N THR A 221 -9.22 -7.35 -15.55
CA THR A 221 -10.66 -6.98 -15.55
C THR A 221 -10.93 -5.49 -15.32
N TRP A 222 -9.96 -4.75 -14.82
CA TRP A 222 -10.08 -3.31 -14.51
C TRP A 222 -10.06 -2.38 -15.72
N LEU A 223 -9.78 -2.90 -16.91
CA LEU A 223 -9.76 -2.12 -18.16
C LEU A 223 -11.12 -1.63 -18.66
N GLY A 224 -12.18 -2.31 -18.32
CA GLY A 224 -13.52 -2.01 -18.86
C GLY A 224 -14.24 -0.85 -18.18
N ILE A 225 -13.61 -0.22 -17.17
CA ILE A 225 -14.31 0.69 -16.25
C ILE A 225 -13.86 2.15 -16.46
N ASP A 226 -12.81 2.40 -17.26
CA ASP A 226 -12.25 3.72 -17.55
C ASP A 226 -12.68 4.28 -18.92
N GLY A 227 -13.85 3.84 -19.43
CA GLY A 227 -14.45 4.37 -20.65
C GLY A 227 -15.18 5.69 -20.44
#